data_07c33ab5ccbac89510cb3cfc9ccc61d1
#
_entry.id   07c33ab5ccbac89510cb3cfc9ccc61d1
#
_cell.length_a   1.000
_cell.length_b   1.000
_cell.length_c   1.000
_cell.angle_alpha   90.00
_cell.angle_beta   90.00
_cell.angle_gamma   90.00
#
_symmetry.space_group_name_H-M   'P 1'
#
loop_
_entity.id
_entity.type
_entity.pdbx_description
1 polymer ?
#
loop_
_entity_poly.entity_id
_entity_poly.type
_entity_poly.pdbx_seq_one_letter_code
_entity_poly.pdbx_strand_id
1 'polypeptide(L)'
;MLEAGSGTSRIIELDYPSIQLEEDVTLSPLKGTFQAIRNSKGIYITGELFSNISAECARCLEPLMLDIAIQMDDLFYYPPQTAPQGEFSVGEDGFLDLAPLVRQLSLLEFPMQPFCRSDCKGLCINCGQNLNEAECDCEVDEIDPRFNVLRSLLDSMP
;
A
#
# COMPACT_ATOMS: atom_id res chain seq x y z
N MET A 1 -29.59 -4.93 5.81
CA MET A 1 -28.77 -6.15 5.63
C MET A 1 -28.67 -6.99 6.90
N LEU A 2 -28.51 -6.40 8.06
CA LEU A 2 -28.40 -7.12 9.35
C LEU A 2 -29.64 -7.91 9.71
N GLU A 3 -30.83 -7.43 9.34
CA GLU A 3 -32.13 -8.12 9.55
C GLU A 3 -32.43 -9.20 8.49
N ALA A 4 -31.64 -9.23 7.42
CA ALA A 4 -31.83 -10.20 6.35
C ALA A 4 -31.33 -11.59 6.76
N GLY A 5 -31.93 -12.64 6.21
CA GLY A 5 -31.48 -14.00 6.44
C GLY A 5 -30.04 -14.28 6.01
N SER A 6 -29.40 -15.25 6.64
CA SER A 6 -28.07 -15.73 6.24
C SER A 6 -28.09 -16.14 4.75
N GLY A 7 -27.06 -15.77 4.00
CA GLY A 7 -26.94 -15.98 2.56
C GLY A 7 -27.40 -14.79 1.71
N THR A 8 -28.03 -13.77 2.29
CA THR A 8 -28.35 -12.55 1.56
C THR A 8 -27.06 -11.84 1.16
N SER A 9 -26.96 -11.46 -0.12
CA SER A 9 -25.80 -10.74 -0.65
C SER A 9 -26.22 -9.46 -1.36
N ARG A 10 -25.31 -8.50 -1.41
CA ARG A 10 -25.43 -7.26 -2.18
C ARG A 10 -24.10 -6.92 -2.83
N ILE A 11 -24.16 -6.49 -4.07
CA ILE A 11 -23.01 -5.93 -4.79
C ILE A 11 -23.10 -4.41 -4.63
N ILE A 12 -21.97 -3.82 -4.25
CA ILE A 12 -21.81 -2.38 -4.05
C ILE A 12 -20.68 -1.92 -4.94
N GLU A 13 -20.94 -0.87 -5.71
CA GLU A 13 -19.95 -0.21 -6.55
C GLU A 13 -19.46 1.05 -5.85
N LEU A 14 -18.14 1.25 -5.82
CA LEU A 14 -17.50 2.47 -5.34
C LEU A 14 -16.88 3.22 -6.51
N ASP A 15 -17.12 4.52 -6.56
CA ASP A 15 -16.50 5.45 -7.52
C ASP A 15 -16.31 6.81 -6.83
N TYR A 16 -15.17 6.96 -6.17
CA TYR A 16 -14.78 8.19 -5.51
C TYR A 16 -13.60 8.82 -6.25
N PRO A 17 -13.66 10.09 -6.62
CA PRO A 17 -12.56 10.78 -7.30
C PRO A 17 -11.32 10.90 -6.40
N SER A 18 -11.52 11.02 -5.10
CA SER A 18 -10.46 11.01 -4.09
C SER A 18 -11.09 10.73 -2.73
N ILE A 19 -10.38 9.99 -1.90
CA ILE A 19 -10.74 9.73 -0.51
C ILE A 19 -9.48 9.76 0.35
N GLN A 20 -9.57 10.46 1.48
CA GLN A 20 -8.53 10.44 2.50
C GLN A 20 -8.92 9.45 3.58
N LEU A 21 -8.05 8.49 3.84
CA LEU A 21 -8.19 7.47 4.88
C LEU A 21 -7.25 7.82 6.03
N GLU A 22 -7.80 8.34 7.12
CA GLU A 22 -7.03 8.94 8.22
C GLU A 22 -6.09 10.07 7.73
N GLU A 23 -4.93 10.28 8.36
CA GLU A 23 -4.03 11.38 8.03
C GLU A 23 -2.94 10.99 7.02
N ASP A 24 -2.74 9.69 6.77
CA ASP A 24 -1.56 9.15 6.10
C ASP A 24 -1.79 8.56 4.71
N VAL A 25 -3.03 8.21 4.36
CA VAL A 25 -3.35 7.57 3.08
C VAL A 25 -4.39 8.35 2.30
N THR A 26 -4.02 8.81 1.11
CA THR A 26 -4.95 9.40 0.15
C THR A 26 -5.00 8.53 -1.10
N LEU A 27 -6.18 8.04 -1.43
CA LEU A 27 -6.46 7.24 -2.62
C LEU A 27 -7.17 8.09 -3.67
N SER A 28 -6.69 8.06 -4.92
CA SER A 28 -7.24 8.95 -5.97
C SER A 28 -6.99 8.39 -7.38
N PRO A 29 -8.02 7.93 -8.11
CA PRO A 29 -9.39 7.65 -7.65
C PRO A 29 -9.48 6.34 -6.85
N LEU A 30 -10.58 6.11 -6.11
CA LEU A 30 -10.93 4.81 -5.57
C LEU A 30 -12.14 4.25 -6.31
N LYS A 31 -11.95 3.17 -7.06
CA LYS A 31 -12.98 2.55 -7.89
C LYS A 31 -12.95 1.04 -7.75
N GLY A 32 -14.13 0.44 -7.88
CA GLY A 32 -14.27 -1.01 -7.92
C GLY A 32 -15.60 -1.49 -7.39
N THR A 33 -15.69 -2.79 -7.22
CA THR A 33 -16.91 -3.44 -6.74
C THR A 33 -16.58 -4.44 -5.65
N PHE A 34 -17.46 -4.53 -4.68
CA PHE A 34 -17.40 -5.58 -3.68
C PHE A 34 -18.77 -6.17 -3.40
N GLN A 35 -18.77 -7.39 -2.94
CA GLN A 35 -19.95 -8.10 -2.49
C GLN A 35 -19.96 -8.20 -0.98
N ALA A 36 -21.06 -7.78 -0.37
CA ALA A 36 -21.32 -7.97 1.05
C ALA A 36 -22.28 -9.14 1.22
N ILE A 37 -21.90 -10.16 1.98
CA ILE A 37 -22.64 -11.39 2.19
C ILE A 37 -22.98 -11.56 3.67
N ARG A 38 -24.25 -11.69 4.01
CA ARG A 38 -24.69 -11.96 5.38
C ARG A 38 -24.43 -13.42 5.74
N ASN A 39 -23.66 -13.67 6.78
CA ASN A 39 -23.48 -14.99 7.37
C ASN A 39 -23.90 -15.02 8.85
N SER A 40 -23.74 -16.17 9.52
CA SER A 40 -24.12 -16.35 10.92
C SER A 40 -23.30 -15.53 11.91
N LYS A 41 -22.07 -15.10 11.55
CA LYS A 41 -21.16 -14.36 12.43
C LYS A 41 -21.14 -12.85 12.15
N GLY A 42 -21.63 -12.42 10.96
CA GLY A 42 -21.55 -11.02 10.57
C GLY A 42 -21.78 -10.79 9.08
N ILE A 43 -21.02 -9.89 8.51
CA ILE A 43 -21.03 -9.55 7.09
C ILE A 43 -19.64 -9.85 6.51
N TYR A 44 -19.58 -10.77 5.58
CA TYR A 44 -18.38 -11.06 4.82
C TYR A 44 -18.30 -10.16 3.59
N ILE A 45 -17.16 -9.54 3.41
CA ILE A 45 -16.88 -8.62 2.29
C ILE A 45 -15.86 -9.29 1.39
N THR A 46 -16.15 -9.36 0.10
CA THR A 46 -15.21 -9.84 -0.91
C THR A 46 -15.32 -8.99 -2.17
N GLY A 47 -14.19 -8.64 -2.75
CA GLY A 47 -14.15 -7.81 -3.96
C GLY A 47 -12.80 -7.19 -4.21
N GLU A 48 -12.75 -6.36 -5.23
CA GLU A 48 -11.53 -5.71 -5.67
C GLU A 48 -11.77 -4.22 -5.90
N LEU A 49 -10.86 -3.41 -5.36
CA LEU A 49 -10.83 -1.97 -5.58
C LEU A 49 -9.51 -1.59 -6.24
N PHE A 50 -9.55 -0.59 -7.10
CA PHE A 50 -8.39 -0.03 -7.78
C PHE A 50 -8.21 1.41 -7.37
N SER A 51 -6.97 1.81 -7.14
CA SER A 51 -6.65 3.18 -6.77
C SER A 51 -5.23 3.54 -7.15
N ASN A 52 -4.93 4.83 -7.04
CA ASN A 52 -3.58 5.35 -7.12
C ASN A 52 -3.21 5.98 -5.79
N ILE A 53 -1.97 5.76 -5.38
CA ILE A 53 -1.38 6.34 -4.19
C ILE A 53 -0.12 7.13 -4.55
N SER A 54 0.05 8.30 -3.95
CA SER A 54 1.26 9.09 -4.13
C SER A 54 2.42 8.50 -3.34
N ALA A 55 3.60 8.48 -3.96
CA ALA A 55 4.84 7.99 -3.38
C ALA A 55 6.01 8.86 -3.81
N GLU A 56 7.16 8.62 -3.21
CA GLU A 56 8.45 9.18 -3.65
C GLU A 56 9.36 8.04 -4.08
N CYS A 57 10.09 8.24 -5.16
CA CYS A 57 11.07 7.27 -5.62
C CYS A 57 12.15 7.05 -4.56
N ALA A 58 12.39 5.81 -4.15
CA ALA A 58 13.39 5.47 -3.14
C ALA A 58 14.85 5.80 -3.56
N ARG A 59 15.09 6.12 -4.85
CA ARG A 59 16.42 6.45 -5.37
C ARG A 59 16.61 7.93 -5.66
N CYS A 60 15.68 8.58 -6.34
CA CYS A 60 15.84 9.97 -6.78
C CYS A 60 14.91 10.95 -6.05
N LEU A 61 14.06 10.47 -5.14
CA LEU A 61 13.11 11.24 -4.34
C LEU A 61 12.06 12.00 -5.16
N GLU A 62 11.96 11.72 -6.45
CA GLU A 62 10.92 12.31 -7.29
C GLU A 62 9.54 11.75 -6.97
N PRO A 63 8.50 12.60 -6.97
CA PRO A 63 7.15 12.14 -6.73
C PRO A 63 6.68 11.23 -7.88
N LEU A 64 5.96 10.18 -7.52
CA LEU A 64 5.35 9.27 -8.47
C LEU A 64 3.97 8.81 -7.98
N MET A 65 3.15 8.33 -8.91
CA MET A 65 1.86 7.72 -8.62
C MET A 65 1.98 6.21 -8.85
N LEU A 66 1.54 5.45 -7.87
CA LEU A 66 1.51 3.99 -7.94
C LEU A 66 0.07 3.50 -8.09
N ASP A 67 -0.16 2.65 -9.08
CA ASP A 67 -1.41 1.92 -9.21
C ASP A 67 -1.43 0.77 -8.21
N ILE A 68 -2.48 0.68 -7.41
CA ILE A 68 -2.68 -0.41 -6.45
C ILE A 68 -4.02 -1.11 -6.68
N ALA A 69 -4.02 -2.43 -6.50
CA ALA A 69 -5.22 -3.26 -6.55
C ALA A 69 -5.48 -3.85 -5.17
N ILE A 70 -6.54 -3.39 -4.51
CA ILE A 70 -6.89 -3.73 -3.15
C ILE A 70 -7.85 -4.91 -3.17
N GLN A 71 -7.36 -6.09 -2.82
CA GLN A 71 -8.16 -7.31 -2.72
C GLN A 71 -8.79 -7.39 -1.33
N MET A 72 -10.11 -7.28 -1.26
CA MET A 72 -10.86 -7.40 -0.02
C MET A 72 -11.38 -8.82 0.15
N ASP A 73 -11.12 -9.41 1.29
CA ASP A 73 -11.59 -10.75 1.68
C ASP A 73 -11.62 -10.82 3.21
N ASP A 74 -12.66 -10.24 3.83
CA ASP A 74 -12.69 -10.06 5.26
C ASP A 74 -14.08 -10.19 5.87
N LEU A 75 -14.14 -10.50 7.17
CA LEU A 75 -15.37 -10.68 7.93
C LEU A 75 -15.54 -9.56 8.97
N PHE A 76 -16.63 -8.81 8.84
CA PHE A 76 -17.07 -7.86 9.84
C PHE A 76 -18.04 -8.52 10.81
N TYR A 77 -17.63 -8.74 12.04
CA TYR A 77 -18.41 -9.42 13.07
C TYR A 77 -19.64 -8.62 13.49
N TYR A 78 -20.74 -9.31 13.75
CA TYR A 78 -21.95 -8.75 14.34
C TYR A 78 -22.69 -9.78 15.18
N PRO A 79 -23.06 -9.44 16.43
CA PRO A 79 -22.84 -8.14 17.10
C PRO A 79 -21.36 -7.88 17.43
N PRO A 80 -20.94 -6.59 17.57
CA PRO A 80 -19.52 -6.21 17.69
C PRO A 80 -18.79 -6.88 18.86
N GLN A 81 -19.51 -7.21 19.94
CA GLN A 81 -18.96 -7.90 21.12
C GLN A 81 -18.49 -9.33 20.82
N THR A 82 -18.86 -9.90 19.68
CA THR A 82 -18.43 -11.24 19.26
C THR A 82 -17.15 -11.22 18.43
N ALA A 83 -16.64 -10.03 18.07
CA ALA A 83 -15.41 -9.90 17.34
C ALA A 83 -14.21 -10.30 18.21
N PRO A 84 -13.29 -11.14 17.71
CA PRO A 84 -12.00 -11.36 18.35
C PRO A 84 -11.19 -10.05 18.40
N GLN A 85 -10.19 -10.00 19.27
CA GLN A 85 -9.35 -8.82 19.38
C GLN A 85 -8.56 -8.57 18.06
N GLY A 86 -8.71 -7.37 17.52
CA GLY A 86 -8.03 -6.97 16.27
C GLY A 86 -8.84 -7.23 15.00
N GLU A 87 -9.99 -7.86 15.09
CA GLU A 87 -10.88 -8.11 13.95
C GLU A 87 -11.88 -6.97 13.73
N PHE A 88 -12.35 -6.85 12.48
CA PHE A 88 -13.33 -5.84 12.14
C PHE A 88 -14.73 -6.18 12.63
N SER A 89 -15.50 -5.17 12.97
CA SER A 89 -16.89 -5.33 13.40
C SER A 89 -17.80 -4.29 12.78
N VAL A 90 -19.07 -4.62 12.64
CA VAL A 90 -20.12 -3.66 12.30
C VAL A 90 -20.43 -2.83 13.54
N GLY A 91 -20.56 -1.50 13.38
CA GLY A 91 -20.89 -0.62 14.47
C GLY A 91 -22.23 -0.95 15.14
N GLU A 92 -22.42 -0.51 16.38
CA GLU A 92 -23.68 -0.71 17.14
C GLU A 92 -24.87 0.01 16.45
N ASP A 93 -24.58 1.06 15.68
CA ASP A 93 -25.52 1.79 14.83
C ASP A 93 -25.90 1.04 13.55
N GLY A 94 -25.28 -0.11 13.29
CA GLY A 94 -25.50 -0.95 12.12
C GLY A 94 -24.77 -0.48 10.84
N PHE A 95 -23.88 0.51 10.98
CA PHE A 95 -23.01 0.93 9.88
C PHE A 95 -21.77 0.06 9.81
N LEU A 96 -21.35 -0.20 8.58
CA LEU A 96 -20.12 -0.93 8.27
C LEU A 96 -19.11 0.08 7.75
N ASP A 97 -18.06 0.32 8.53
CA ASP A 97 -16.96 1.20 8.15
C ASP A 97 -15.87 0.39 7.44
N LEU A 98 -15.67 0.66 6.14
CA LEU A 98 -14.64 0.03 5.31
C LEU A 98 -13.30 0.76 5.38
N ALA A 99 -13.26 1.99 5.90
CA ALA A 99 -12.05 2.81 5.86
C ALA A 99 -10.83 2.12 6.52
N PRO A 100 -10.94 1.51 7.72
CA PRO A 100 -9.82 0.82 8.34
C PRO A 100 -9.30 -0.36 7.52
N LEU A 101 -10.21 -1.17 6.93
CA LEU A 101 -9.84 -2.31 6.09
C LEU A 101 -9.13 -1.85 4.82
N VAL A 102 -9.75 -0.90 4.09
CA VAL A 102 -9.17 -0.37 2.84
C VAL A 102 -7.80 0.26 3.09
N ARG A 103 -7.65 1.02 4.18
CA ARG A 103 -6.37 1.60 4.57
C ARG A 103 -5.31 0.52 4.82
N GLN A 104 -5.63 -0.49 5.63
CA GLN A 104 -4.70 -1.58 5.95
C GLN A 104 -4.24 -2.32 4.70
N LEU A 105 -5.17 -2.66 3.81
CA LEU A 105 -4.86 -3.37 2.56
C LEU A 105 -4.07 -2.46 1.59
N SER A 106 -4.39 -1.18 1.50
CA SER A 106 -3.62 -0.23 0.68
C SER A 106 -2.17 -0.12 1.12
N LEU A 107 -1.90 -0.14 2.43
CA LEU A 107 -0.54 -0.11 2.97
C LEU A 107 0.20 -1.42 2.72
N LEU A 108 -0.49 -2.55 2.67
CA LEU A 108 0.12 -3.84 2.32
C LEU A 108 0.51 -3.93 0.84
N GLU A 109 -0.28 -3.32 -0.05
CA GLU A 109 0.02 -3.27 -1.49
C GLU A 109 1.11 -2.23 -1.83
N PHE A 110 1.41 -1.32 -0.89
CA PHE A 110 2.45 -0.33 -1.11
C PHE A 110 3.83 -0.99 -1.10
N PRO A 111 4.64 -0.86 -2.18
CA PRO A 111 5.96 -1.48 -2.24
C PRO A 111 6.92 -0.83 -1.22
N MET A 112 7.74 -1.63 -0.55
CA MET A 112 8.72 -1.14 0.41
C MET A 112 9.74 -0.17 -0.22
N GLN A 113 10.00 -0.30 -1.52
CA GLN A 113 10.92 0.55 -2.28
C GLN A 113 10.29 0.92 -3.62
N PRO A 114 9.50 1.99 -3.68
CA PRO A 114 8.94 2.47 -4.94
C PRO A 114 10.03 3.09 -5.82
N PHE A 115 10.02 2.78 -7.10
CA PHE A 115 10.94 3.33 -8.09
C PHE A 115 10.16 4.03 -9.21
N CYS A 116 10.64 5.19 -9.65
CA CYS A 116 10.04 5.88 -10.78
C CYS A 116 10.23 5.10 -12.10
N ARG A 117 11.35 4.36 -12.21
CA ARG A 117 11.68 3.47 -13.33
C ARG A 117 12.76 2.46 -12.90
N SER A 118 12.83 1.32 -13.57
CA SER A 118 13.75 0.24 -13.24
C SER A 118 15.23 0.63 -13.34
N ASP A 119 15.56 1.52 -14.26
CA ASP A 119 16.91 2.05 -14.56
C ASP A 119 17.22 3.37 -13.84
N CYS A 120 16.45 3.75 -12.83
CA CYS A 120 16.67 4.98 -12.07
C CYS A 120 18.08 5.01 -11.48
N LYS A 121 18.87 6.02 -11.85
CA LYS A 121 20.24 6.21 -11.36
C LYS A 121 20.32 6.79 -9.95
N GLY A 122 19.21 7.39 -9.47
CA GLY A 122 19.14 7.98 -8.13
C GLY A 122 19.80 9.34 -8.01
N LEU A 123 20.11 9.72 -6.77
CA LEU A 123 20.85 10.92 -6.43
C LEU A 123 22.33 10.59 -6.23
N CYS A 124 23.19 11.54 -6.59
CA CYS A 124 24.59 11.46 -6.21
C CYS A 124 24.74 11.53 -4.69
N ILE A 125 25.48 10.60 -4.09
CA ILE A 125 25.69 10.53 -2.64
C ILE A 125 26.48 11.71 -2.07
N ASN A 126 27.28 12.40 -2.90
CA ASN A 126 28.15 13.49 -2.46
C ASN A 126 27.46 14.86 -2.60
N CYS A 127 26.81 15.14 -3.73
CA CYS A 127 26.25 16.47 -4.02
C CYS A 127 24.72 16.51 -4.10
N GLY A 128 24.03 15.34 -4.07
CA GLY A 128 22.58 15.28 -4.18
C GLY A 128 22.03 15.51 -5.60
N GLN A 129 22.89 15.65 -6.63
CA GLN A 129 22.45 15.81 -8.01
C GLN A 129 21.62 14.60 -8.46
N ASN A 130 20.48 14.85 -9.09
CA ASN A 130 19.70 13.78 -9.73
C ASN A 130 20.43 13.25 -10.96
N LEU A 131 20.97 12.04 -10.86
CA LEU A 131 21.76 11.41 -11.92
C LEU A 131 20.93 10.95 -13.12
N ASN A 132 19.60 11.07 -13.03
CA ASN A 132 18.71 10.86 -14.17
C ASN A 132 18.63 12.09 -15.08
N GLU A 133 18.91 13.29 -14.55
CA GLU A 133 18.82 14.56 -15.27
C GLU A 133 20.18 15.02 -15.77
N ALA A 134 21.20 14.93 -14.94
CA ALA A 134 22.55 15.35 -15.31
C ALA A 134 23.61 14.51 -14.59
N GLU A 135 24.76 14.35 -15.21
CA GLU A 135 25.95 13.79 -14.58
C GLU A 135 26.60 14.83 -13.66
N CYS A 136 27.28 14.39 -12.62
CA CYS A 136 28.06 15.23 -11.74
C CYS A 136 29.54 14.85 -11.79
N ASP A 137 30.42 15.82 -11.55
CA ASP A 137 31.88 15.63 -11.54
C ASP A 137 32.41 15.23 -10.14
N CYS A 138 31.53 14.70 -9.27
CA CYS A 138 31.93 14.22 -7.95
C CYS A 138 32.76 12.96 -8.09
N GLU A 139 33.95 12.97 -7.51
CA GLU A 139 34.74 11.76 -7.35
C GLU A 139 33.98 10.77 -6.44
N VAL A 140 33.90 9.51 -6.86
CA VAL A 140 33.38 8.45 -6.02
C VAL A 140 34.39 8.24 -4.92
N ASP A 141 34.01 8.53 -3.67
CA ASP A 141 34.88 8.37 -2.51
C ASP A 141 35.55 7.00 -2.52
N GLU A 142 36.84 7.02 -2.14
CA GLU A 142 37.59 5.79 -1.93
C GLU A 142 36.85 4.86 -0.93
N ILE A 143 36.91 3.58 -1.21
CA ILE A 143 36.33 2.55 -0.34
C ILE A 143 36.85 2.78 1.08
N ASP A 144 35.95 2.82 2.08
CA ASP A 144 36.29 2.96 3.49
C ASP A 144 37.46 1.97 3.82
N PRO A 145 38.58 2.47 4.39
CA PRO A 145 39.75 1.67 4.67
C PRO A 145 39.49 0.36 5.42
N ARG A 146 38.39 0.33 6.19
CA ARG A 146 37.96 -0.89 6.92
C ARG A 146 37.56 -2.04 5.98
N PHE A 147 37.23 -1.76 4.74
CA PHE A 147 36.83 -2.74 3.73
C PHE A 147 37.97 -3.14 2.78
N ASN A 148 39.20 -2.63 2.97
CA ASN A 148 40.36 -2.97 2.12
C ASN A 148 40.64 -4.47 2.09
N VAL A 149 40.38 -5.19 3.19
CA VAL A 149 40.53 -6.65 3.26
C VAL A 149 39.59 -7.37 2.28
N LEU A 150 38.34 -6.85 2.13
CA LEU A 150 37.37 -7.41 1.19
C LEU A 150 37.77 -7.13 -0.27
N ARG A 151 38.40 -5.99 -0.54
CA ARG A 151 38.95 -5.67 -1.86
C ARG A 151 40.03 -6.67 -2.29
N SER A 152 40.95 -7.02 -1.39
CA SER A 152 41.99 -8.00 -1.69
C SER A 152 41.44 -9.41 -1.99
N LEU A 153 40.27 -9.76 -1.42
CA LEU A 153 39.56 -11.00 -1.74
C LEU A 153 38.95 -10.97 -3.14
N LEU A 154 38.36 -9.83 -3.54
CA LEU A 154 37.80 -9.63 -4.89
C LEU A 154 38.89 -9.74 -5.96
N ASP A 155 40.06 -9.13 -5.74
CA ASP A 155 41.19 -9.18 -6.66
C ASP A 155 41.84 -10.57 -6.76
N SER A 156 41.60 -11.46 -5.77
CA SER A 156 42.11 -12.82 -5.72
C SER A 156 41.14 -13.87 -6.32
N MET A 157 39.94 -13.49 -6.72
CA MET A 157 39.00 -14.40 -7.38
C MET A 157 39.31 -14.47 -8.88
N PRO A 158 39.46 -15.69 -9.45
CA PRO A 158 39.79 -15.91 -10.86
C PRO A 158 38.64 -15.55 -11.81
#